data_107c14bfa6bae794050e31091814a94b
#
_entry.id   107c14bfa6bae794050e31091814a94b
#
_cell.length_a   1.000
_cell.length_b   1.000
_cell.length_c   1.000
_cell.angle_alpha   90.00
_cell.angle_beta   90.00
_cell.angle_gamma   90.00
#
_symmetry.space_group_name_H-M   'P 1'
#
loop_
_entity.id
_entity.type
_entity.pdbx_description
1 polymer ?
#
loop_
_entity_poly.entity_id
_entity_poly.type
_entity_poly.pdbx_seq_one_letter_code
_entity_poly.pdbx_strand_id
1 'polypeptide(L)'
;ETTKIINKETLSYLKDNSVVANAARGDVVDDDDMVASLKSGKVFAYGLDVYNGEPKIHPEYLKLKNIFLLPHLGSATKRTRWDMAYRATKNLEDFFLGKKTQDQVN
;
A
#
# COMPACT_ATOMS: atom_id res chain seq x y z
N GLU A 1 -11.57 -6.54 4.63
CA GLU A 1 -12.76 -6.03 3.92
C GLU A 1 -12.54 -4.64 3.35
N THR A 2 -11.29 -4.29 3.13
CA THR A 2 -10.89 -3.07 2.44
C THR A 2 -10.44 -3.34 1.01
N THR A 3 -10.56 -4.59 0.54
CA THR A 3 -10.21 -4.99 -0.82
C THR A 3 -11.03 -4.19 -1.82
N LYS A 4 -10.34 -3.53 -2.75
CA LYS A 4 -10.94 -2.68 -3.80
C LYS A 4 -11.90 -1.60 -3.27
N ILE A 5 -11.65 -1.08 -2.06
CA ILE A 5 -12.42 0.04 -1.54
C ILE A 5 -12.22 1.31 -2.38
N ILE A 6 -11.05 1.44 -3.02
CA ILE A 6 -10.75 2.45 -4.02
C ILE A 6 -11.03 1.84 -5.41
N ASN A 7 -12.18 2.19 -5.97
CA ASN A 7 -12.71 1.67 -7.24
C ASN A 7 -13.37 2.80 -8.04
N LYS A 8 -13.97 2.46 -9.17
CA LYS A 8 -14.62 3.43 -10.07
C LYS A 8 -15.61 4.33 -9.34
N GLU A 9 -16.42 3.77 -8.45
CA GLU A 9 -17.41 4.53 -7.69
C GLU A 9 -16.75 5.54 -6.76
N THR A 10 -15.85 5.08 -5.89
CA THR A 10 -15.17 5.93 -4.90
C THR A 10 -14.24 6.95 -5.56
N LEU A 11 -13.58 6.59 -6.67
CA LEU A 11 -12.79 7.51 -7.47
C LEU A 11 -13.65 8.62 -8.11
N SER A 12 -14.94 8.34 -8.41
CA SER A 12 -15.84 9.34 -8.96
C SER A 12 -16.11 10.50 -8.00
N TYR A 13 -16.04 10.27 -6.69
CA TYR A 13 -16.24 11.31 -5.66
C TYR A 13 -15.04 12.24 -5.48
N LEU A 14 -13.88 11.89 -6.00
CA LEU A 14 -12.73 12.80 -5.99
C LEU A 14 -13.00 14.04 -6.85
N LYS A 15 -12.36 15.15 -6.50
CA LYS A 15 -12.28 16.31 -7.39
C LYS A 15 -11.43 15.96 -8.62
N ASP A 16 -11.72 16.62 -9.72
CA ASP A 16 -10.88 16.51 -10.92
C ASP A 16 -9.46 16.98 -10.63
N ASN A 17 -8.48 16.36 -11.24
CA ASN A 17 -7.06 16.58 -11.00
C ASN A 17 -6.58 16.21 -9.58
N SER A 18 -7.27 15.32 -8.88
CA SER A 18 -6.78 14.82 -7.59
C SER A 18 -5.49 14.02 -7.75
N VAL A 19 -4.63 14.11 -6.72
CA VAL A 19 -3.46 13.25 -6.58
C VAL A 19 -3.79 12.18 -5.55
N VAL A 20 -3.49 10.92 -5.89
CA VAL A 20 -3.71 9.78 -5.00
C VAL A 20 -2.38 9.15 -4.63
N ALA A 21 -2.23 8.70 -3.39
CA ALA A 21 -1.08 7.94 -2.94
C ALA A 21 -1.51 6.69 -2.18
N ASN A 22 -0.88 5.55 -2.49
CA ASN A 22 -1.10 4.29 -1.78
C ASN A 22 0.21 3.78 -1.16
N ALA A 23 0.28 3.85 0.17
CA ALA A 23 1.35 3.29 0.98
C ALA A 23 0.78 2.26 1.99
N ALA A 24 -0.43 1.74 1.76
CA ALA A 24 -1.11 0.79 2.63
C ALA A 24 -0.91 -0.65 2.14
N ARG A 25 -1.74 -1.09 1.19
CA ARG A 25 -1.68 -2.40 0.51
C ARG A 25 -2.19 -2.27 -0.92
N GLY A 26 -1.64 -3.07 -1.83
CA GLY A 26 -2.00 -3.01 -3.25
C GLY A 26 -3.46 -3.33 -3.52
N ASP A 27 -4.00 -4.35 -2.86
CA ASP A 27 -5.37 -4.83 -3.04
C ASP A 27 -6.49 -3.88 -2.55
N VAL A 28 -6.12 -2.79 -1.87
CA VAL A 28 -7.04 -1.71 -1.48
C VAL A 28 -7.58 -0.95 -2.70
N VAL A 29 -6.82 -0.93 -3.79
CA VAL A 29 -7.14 -0.22 -5.03
C VAL A 29 -7.51 -1.23 -6.12
N ASP A 30 -8.59 -0.95 -6.85
CA ASP A 30 -8.84 -1.62 -8.14
C ASP A 30 -7.93 -1.00 -9.20
N ASP A 31 -6.96 -1.79 -9.67
CA ASP A 31 -5.91 -1.31 -10.57
C ASP A 31 -6.48 -0.89 -11.93
N ASP A 32 -7.47 -1.61 -12.47
CA ASP A 32 -8.08 -1.27 -13.76
C ASP A 32 -8.86 0.04 -13.68
N ASP A 33 -9.61 0.26 -12.61
CA ASP A 33 -10.36 1.49 -12.38
C ASP A 33 -9.42 2.68 -12.15
N MET A 34 -8.31 2.48 -11.43
CA MET A 34 -7.28 3.50 -11.24
C MET A 34 -6.60 3.86 -12.57
N VAL A 35 -6.25 2.88 -13.38
CA VAL A 35 -5.68 3.09 -14.73
C VAL A 35 -6.64 3.89 -15.59
N ALA A 36 -7.93 3.56 -15.58
CA ALA A 36 -8.95 4.30 -16.33
C ALA A 36 -9.07 5.76 -15.85
N SER A 37 -9.02 6.00 -14.54
CA SER A 37 -9.07 7.33 -13.93
C SER A 37 -7.84 8.18 -14.25
N LEU A 38 -6.65 7.56 -14.30
CA LEU A 38 -5.41 8.22 -14.71
C LEU A 38 -5.42 8.60 -16.20
N LYS A 39 -5.93 7.71 -17.06
CA LYS A 39 -6.05 7.94 -18.51
C LYS A 39 -7.08 9.01 -18.85
N SER A 40 -8.16 9.10 -18.10
CA SER A 40 -9.19 10.14 -18.29
C SER A 40 -8.81 11.51 -17.73
N GLY A 41 -7.78 11.59 -16.87
CA GLY A 41 -7.39 12.82 -16.16
C GLY A 41 -8.21 13.09 -14.89
N LYS A 42 -9.17 12.24 -14.52
CA LYS A 42 -9.89 12.34 -13.25
C LYS A 42 -8.92 12.32 -12.06
N VAL A 43 -7.99 11.40 -12.10
CA VAL A 43 -6.80 11.38 -11.23
C VAL A 43 -5.63 11.97 -12.01
N PHE A 44 -5.09 13.07 -11.53
CA PHE A 44 -3.96 13.76 -12.16
C PHE A 44 -2.66 12.95 -12.05
N ALA A 45 -2.39 12.42 -10.86
CA ALA A 45 -1.22 11.59 -10.61
C ALA A 45 -1.49 10.56 -9.52
N TYR A 46 -0.80 9.41 -9.62
CA TYR A 46 -0.86 8.34 -8.63
C TYR A 46 0.54 7.90 -8.20
N GLY A 47 0.80 7.96 -6.89
CA GLY A 47 2.00 7.43 -6.27
C GLY A 47 1.70 6.14 -5.52
N LEU A 48 2.48 5.07 -5.74
CA LEU A 48 2.29 3.83 -4.99
C LEU A 48 3.61 3.20 -4.57
N ASP A 49 3.61 2.69 -3.33
CA ASP A 49 4.73 1.95 -2.73
C ASP A 49 4.37 0.46 -2.58
N VAL A 50 3.13 0.08 -2.88
CA VAL A 50 2.58 -1.27 -2.70
C VAL A 50 1.78 -1.69 -3.92
N TYR A 51 1.79 -2.97 -4.27
CA TYR A 51 1.18 -3.49 -5.49
C TYR A 51 0.29 -4.68 -5.21
N ASN A 52 -0.74 -4.86 -6.03
CA ASN A 52 -1.59 -6.04 -5.97
C ASN A 52 -0.84 -7.24 -6.56
N GLY A 53 -0.57 -8.23 -5.70
CA GLY A 53 0.17 -9.44 -6.11
C GLY A 53 1.68 -9.27 -6.23
N GLU A 54 2.30 -8.44 -5.36
CA GLU A 54 3.76 -8.27 -5.31
C GLU A 54 4.55 -9.58 -5.48
N PRO A 55 5.66 -9.57 -6.18
CA PRO A 55 6.40 -8.40 -6.73
C PRO A 55 5.93 -7.94 -8.12
N LYS A 56 4.81 -8.42 -8.62
CA LYS A 56 4.28 -8.05 -9.94
C LYS A 56 3.65 -6.66 -9.89
N ILE A 57 3.86 -5.90 -10.97
CA ILE A 57 3.26 -4.58 -11.17
C ILE A 57 2.22 -4.71 -12.28
N HIS A 58 1.08 -4.04 -12.12
CA HIS A 58 0.08 -3.99 -13.18
C HIS A 58 0.69 -3.39 -14.46
N PRO A 59 0.63 -4.09 -15.62
CA PRO A 59 1.41 -3.73 -16.80
C PRO A 59 1.04 -2.36 -17.38
N GLU A 60 -0.20 -1.91 -17.21
CA GLU A 60 -0.62 -0.59 -17.67
C GLU A 60 0.04 0.55 -16.87
N TYR A 61 0.38 0.34 -15.60
CA TYR A 61 1.08 1.34 -14.80
C TYR A 61 2.43 1.71 -15.41
N LEU A 62 3.15 0.74 -15.99
CA LEU A 62 4.45 0.96 -16.63
C LEU A 62 4.38 1.81 -17.91
N LYS A 63 3.19 2.01 -18.47
CA LYS A 63 2.94 2.79 -19.69
C LYS A 63 2.50 4.22 -19.41
N LEU A 64 2.11 4.52 -18.16
CA LEU A 64 1.60 5.84 -17.78
C LEU A 64 2.73 6.80 -17.41
N LYS A 65 2.55 8.09 -17.74
CA LYS A 65 3.52 9.15 -17.42
C LYS A 65 3.21 9.88 -16.11
N ASN A 66 1.99 9.74 -15.63
CA ASN A 66 1.47 10.38 -14.43
C ASN A 66 1.39 9.42 -13.23
N ILE A 67 2.37 8.53 -13.13
CA ILE A 67 2.49 7.55 -12.06
C ILE A 67 3.89 7.60 -11.45
N PHE A 68 3.97 7.38 -10.15
CA PHE A 68 5.22 7.29 -9.40
C PHE A 68 5.27 5.97 -8.64
N LEU A 69 6.26 5.12 -8.97
CA LEU A 69 6.39 3.75 -8.46
C LEU A 69 7.56 3.65 -7.49
N LEU A 70 7.32 3.14 -6.29
CA LEU A 70 8.35 2.81 -5.29
C LEU A 70 8.33 1.31 -5.01
N PRO A 71 9.46 0.68 -4.70
CA PRO A 71 9.55 -0.75 -4.50
C PRO A 71 9.33 -1.17 -3.02
N HIS A 72 8.19 -0.81 -2.44
CA HIS A 72 7.76 -1.13 -1.08
C HIS A 72 8.79 -0.68 -0.03
N LEU A 73 9.07 0.64 -0.03
CA LEU A 73 10.10 1.27 0.81
C LEU A 73 9.59 1.85 2.13
N GLY A 74 8.29 1.78 2.42
CA GLY A 74 7.68 2.45 3.58
C GLY A 74 8.35 2.13 4.93
N SER A 75 8.92 0.94 5.08
CA SER A 75 9.68 0.52 6.28
C SER A 75 11.18 0.30 6.03
N ALA A 76 11.73 0.76 4.92
CA ALA A 76 13.08 0.38 4.45
C ALA A 76 14.22 1.24 5.03
N THR A 77 14.07 1.83 6.21
CA THR A 77 15.19 2.44 6.93
C THR A 77 15.90 1.42 7.83
N LYS A 78 17.19 1.61 8.09
CA LYS A 78 17.95 0.73 8.99
C LYS A 78 17.30 0.65 10.37
N ARG A 79 16.88 1.78 10.93
CA ARG A 79 16.23 1.86 12.23
C ARG A 79 14.90 1.11 12.22
N THR A 80 14.02 1.39 11.28
CA THR A 80 12.69 0.76 11.23
C THR A 80 12.79 -0.76 11.08
N ARG A 81 13.71 -1.25 10.23
CA ARG A 81 13.93 -2.70 10.08
C ARG A 81 14.47 -3.34 11.36
N TRP A 82 15.37 -2.63 12.07
CA TRP A 82 15.85 -3.09 13.37
C TRP A 82 14.72 -3.12 14.41
N ASP A 83 13.91 -2.04 14.49
CA ASP A 83 12.80 -1.94 15.43
C ASP A 83 11.75 -3.05 15.18
N MET A 84 11.45 -3.37 13.90
CA MET A 84 10.56 -4.47 13.53
C MET A 84 11.11 -5.83 13.98
N ALA A 85 12.38 -6.11 13.74
CA ALA A 85 13.03 -7.35 14.16
C ALA A 85 13.06 -7.46 15.69
N TYR A 86 13.44 -6.39 16.38
CA TYR A 86 13.44 -6.32 17.85
C TYR A 86 12.03 -6.60 18.41
N ARG A 87 11.01 -5.98 17.84
CA ARG A 87 9.63 -6.16 18.29
C ARG A 87 9.15 -7.60 18.14
N ALA A 88 9.42 -8.22 16.99
CA ALA A 88 9.10 -9.63 16.75
C ALA A 88 9.83 -10.56 17.75
N THR A 89 11.12 -10.34 17.95
CA THR A 89 11.92 -11.13 18.90
C THR A 89 11.42 -10.96 20.33
N LYS A 90 11.07 -9.72 20.71
CA LYS A 90 10.57 -9.42 22.05
C LYS A 90 9.23 -10.10 22.33
N ASN A 91 8.32 -10.13 21.37
CA ASN A 91 7.04 -10.85 21.51
C ASN A 91 7.27 -12.35 21.70
N LEU A 92 8.21 -12.96 20.98
CA LEU A 92 8.56 -14.38 21.16
C LEU A 92 9.16 -14.63 22.54
N GLU A 93 10.11 -13.80 22.98
CA GLU A 93 10.70 -13.90 24.31
C GLU A 93 9.61 -13.84 25.39
N ASP A 94 8.74 -12.84 25.34
CA ASP A 94 7.68 -12.66 26.33
C ASP A 94 6.70 -13.85 26.33
N PHE A 95 6.36 -14.39 25.15
CA PHE A 95 5.53 -15.59 25.05
C PHE A 95 6.16 -16.81 25.74
N PHE A 96 7.44 -17.10 25.46
CA PHE A 96 8.14 -18.25 26.07
C PHE A 96 8.40 -18.07 27.57
N LEU A 97 8.45 -16.84 28.06
CA LEU A 97 8.53 -16.52 29.48
C LEU A 97 7.17 -16.49 30.20
N GLY A 98 6.08 -16.81 29.50
CA GLY A 98 4.72 -16.78 30.06
C GLY A 98 4.22 -15.37 30.37
N LYS A 99 4.84 -14.34 29.78
CA LYS A 99 4.42 -12.95 29.91
C LYS A 99 3.38 -12.59 28.85
N LYS A 100 2.58 -11.56 29.14
CA LYS A 100 1.68 -11.01 28.13
C LYS A 100 2.49 -10.34 27.02
N THR A 101 2.30 -10.78 25.77
CA THR A 101 2.90 -10.16 24.61
C THR A 101 2.22 -8.84 24.28
N GLN A 102 2.99 -7.84 23.88
CA GLN A 102 2.46 -6.48 23.64
C GLN A 102 1.55 -6.42 22.39
N ASP A 103 1.85 -7.24 21.39
CA ASP A 103 1.16 -7.20 20.08
C ASP A 103 0.23 -8.40 19.87
N GLN A 104 -0.23 -9.02 20.92
CA GLN A 104 -1.20 -10.12 20.83
C GLN A 104 -2.54 -9.59 20.33
N VAL A 105 -3.09 -10.21 19.29
CA VAL A 105 -4.32 -9.78 18.61
C VAL A 105 -5.55 -10.61 18.95
N ASN A 106 -5.40 -11.69 19.74
CA ASN A 106 -6.45 -12.62 20.20
C ASN A 106 -6.10 -13.25 21.54
#